data_c40067728b2ce87a1eee65c101dc4af6
#
_entry.id   c40067728b2ce87a1eee65c101dc4af6
#
_cell.length_a   1.000
_cell.length_b   1.000
_cell.length_c   1.000
_cell.angle_alpha   90.00
_cell.angle_beta   90.00
_cell.angle_gamma   90.00
#
_symmetry.space_group_name_H-M   'P 1'
#
loop_
_entity.id
_entity.type
_entity.pdbx_description
1 polymer ?
#
loop_
_entity_poly.entity_id
_entity_poly.type
_entity_poly.pdbx_seq_one_letter_code
_entity_poly.pdbx_strand_id
1 'polypeptide(L)'
;GRSYSAALERRKNKKEESAGDLFYEDIVVPKILEEDVDSWLGLLNKNSTHKEIVQAHFKLTKIFEDITKLEKRSLASKYLHFHQPNLFFIYDSRAVNVIRQITPNKKEQLLDLSSRDQIDEEYLKFFRRCLWLQNDIEAKLGRKISPRDLDKILLFVSDRKLLGQFLQLQNA
;
A
#
# COMPACT_ATOMS: atom_id res chain seq x y z
N GLY A 1 16.10 -2.85 -5.23
CA GLY A 1 15.87 -3.36 -6.59
C GLY A 1 15.45 -4.83 -6.64
N ARG A 2 16.23 -5.77 -6.10
CA ARG A 2 15.99 -7.23 -6.26
C ARG A 2 14.62 -7.73 -5.74
N SER A 3 14.03 -7.12 -4.72
CA SER A 3 12.73 -7.57 -4.19
C SER A 3 11.54 -7.21 -5.08
N TYR A 4 11.63 -6.15 -5.89
CA TYR A 4 10.59 -5.74 -6.82
C TYR A 4 10.60 -6.61 -8.07
N SER A 5 11.77 -6.83 -8.67
CA SER A 5 11.91 -7.71 -9.81
C SER A 5 11.39 -9.12 -9.50
N ALA A 6 11.82 -9.71 -8.38
CA ALA A 6 11.31 -11.01 -7.95
C ALA A 6 9.78 -11.05 -7.75
N ALA A 7 9.16 -9.93 -7.32
CA ALA A 7 7.71 -9.87 -7.16
C ALA A 7 6.96 -9.77 -8.51
N LEU A 8 7.52 -9.07 -9.50
CA LEU A 8 6.99 -9.03 -10.87
C LEU A 8 7.20 -10.35 -11.60
N GLU A 9 8.35 -10.98 -11.42
CA GLU A 9 8.65 -12.28 -12.04
C GLU A 9 7.76 -13.43 -11.56
N ARG A 10 7.09 -13.29 -10.39
CA ARG A 10 6.02 -14.20 -9.99
C ARG A 10 4.77 -13.89 -10.79
N ARG A 11 4.59 -14.56 -11.92
CA ARG A 11 3.45 -14.44 -12.83
C ARG A 11 2.84 -15.80 -13.14
N LYS A 12 1.58 -15.82 -13.54
CA LYS A 12 0.81 -17.05 -13.74
C LYS A 12 1.37 -17.89 -14.90
N ASN A 13 1.78 -17.23 -15.98
CA ASN A 13 2.20 -17.87 -17.23
C ASN A 13 3.73 -17.88 -17.44
N LYS A 14 4.51 -17.90 -16.35
CA LYS A 14 5.98 -17.83 -16.41
C LYS A 14 6.63 -18.88 -17.32
N LYS A 15 5.98 -20.03 -17.55
CA LYS A 15 6.50 -21.10 -18.39
C LYS A 15 6.27 -20.86 -19.90
N GLU A 16 5.31 -20.00 -20.23
CA GLU A 16 4.87 -19.73 -21.60
C GLU A 16 5.45 -18.40 -22.13
N GLU A 17 5.97 -17.57 -21.27
CA GLU A 17 6.50 -16.24 -21.60
C GLU A 17 8.02 -16.24 -21.53
N SER A 18 8.61 -15.29 -22.26
CA SER A 18 10.05 -15.00 -22.24
C SER A 18 10.59 -14.90 -20.84
N ALA A 19 11.75 -15.46 -20.56
CA ALA A 19 12.42 -15.42 -19.27
C ALA A 19 13.39 -14.23 -19.19
N GLY A 20 13.61 -13.72 -17.97
CA GLY A 20 14.65 -12.75 -17.72
C GLY A 20 14.41 -11.37 -18.31
N ASP A 21 15.41 -10.83 -19.00
CA ASP A 21 15.41 -9.45 -19.49
C ASP A 21 14.32 -9.18 -20.53
N LEU A 22 14.01 -10.14 -21.39
CA LEU A 22 12.94 -10.03 -22.39
C LEU A 22 11.55 -9.80 -21.76
N PHE A 23 11.27 -10.34 -20.59
CA PHE A 23 10.02 -10.06 -19.89
C PHE A 23 9.88 -8.58 -19.54
N TYR A 24 10.98 -7.95 -19.11
CA TYR A 24 10.96 -6.53 -18.80
C TYR A 24 10.89 -5.67 -20.04
N GLU A 25 11.65 -6.01 -21.07
CA GLU A 25 11.69 -5.24 -22.32
C GLU A 25 10.40 -5.35 -23.12
N ASP A 26 9.83 -6.56 -23.22
CA ASP A 26 8.68 -6.84 -24.10
C ASP A 26 7.32 -6.62 -23.43
N ILE A 27 7.25 -6.73 -22.09
CA ILE A 27 5.95 -6.71 -21.37
C ILE A 27 5.89 -5.61 -20.32
N VAL A 28 6.85 -5.52 -19.40
CA VAL A 28 6.75 -4.60 -18.25
C VAL A 28 6.92 -3.16 -18.70
N VAL A 29 8.00 -2.85 -19.42
CA VAL A 29 8.32 -1.47 -19.84
C VAL A 29 7.26 -0.92 -20.79
N PRO A 30 6.85 -1.63 -21.88
CA PRO A 30 5.79 -1.15 -22.73
C PRO A 30 4.48 -0.87 -21.98
N LYS A 31 4.07 -1.74 -21.05
CA LYS A 31 2.85 -1.54 -20.28
C LYS A 31 2.93 -0.34 -19.34
N ILE A 32 4.05 -0.13 -18.67
CA ILE A 32 4.25 1.04 -17.80
C ILE A 32 4.23 2.33 -18.60
N LEU A 33 4.83 2.35 -19.80
CA LEU A 33 4.82 3.51 -20.70
C LEU A 33 3.43 3.77 -21.28
N GLU A 34 2.72 2.73 -21.74
CA GLU A 34 1.34 2.83 -22.25
C GLU A 34 0.40 3.46 -21.21
N GLU A 35 0.52 3.06 -19.95
CA GLU A 35 -0.30 3.53 -18.84
C GLU A 35 0.13 4.90 -18.28
N ASP A 36 1.21 5.46 -18.82
CA ASP A 36 1.77 6.77 -18.45
C ASP A 36 1.93 6.94 -16.93
N VAL A 37 2.49 5.89 -16.30
CA VAL A 37 2.57 5.79 -14.83
C VAL A 37 3.29 6.98 -14.21
N ASP A 38 4.38 7.41 -14.79
CA ASP A 38 5.19 8.51 -14.25
C ASP A 38 4.44 9.84 -14.25
N SER A 39 3.67 10.13 -15.31
CA SER A 39 2.91 11.37 -15.43
C SER A 39 1.81 11.47 -14.38
N TRP A 40 0.92 10.47 -14.26
CA TRP A 40 -0.15 10.56 -13.27
C TRP A 40 0.34 10.41 -11.82
N LEU A 41 1.44 9.67 -11.61
CA LEU A 41 2.07 9.58 -10.29
C LEU A 41 2.71 10.91 -9.89
N GLY A 42 3.30 11.62 -10.83
CA GLY A 42 3.87 12.96 -10.65
C GLY A 42 2.83 14.05 -10.31
N LEU A 43 1.56 13.84 -10.65
CA LEU A 43 0.46 14.75 -10.28
C LEU A 43 0.06 14.61 -8.79
N LEU A 44 0.31 13.47 -8.18
CA LEU A 44 0.01 13.26 -6.77
C LEU A 44 0.97 14.05 -5.88
N ASN A 45 0.41 14.73 -4.90
CA ASN A 45 1.16 15.57 -3.97
C ASN A 45 0.46 15.65 -2.61
N LYS A 46 1.01 16.44 -1.68
CA LYS A 46 0.47 16.61 -0.32
C LYS A 46 -0.97 17.13 -0.23
N ASN A 47 -1.51 17.70 -1.31
CA ASN A 47 -2.89 18.19 -1.38
C ASN A 47 -3.83 17.16 -2.01
N SER A 48 -3.30 16.02 -2.48
CA SER A 48 -4.12 14.96 -3.04
C SER A 48 -5.06 14.40 -1.97
N THR A 49 -6.31 14.20 -2.37
CA THR A 49 -7.34 13.64 -1.50
C THR A 49 -7.07 12.16 -1.20
N HIS A 50 -7.58 11.67 -0.11
CA HIS A 50 -7.50 10.23 0.22
C HIS A 50 -8.14 9.36 -0.88
N LYS A 51 -9.18 9.87 -1.55
CA LYS A 51 -9.82 9.21 -2.69
C LYS A 51 -8.83 9.02 -3.85
N GLU A 52 -8.15 10.09 -4.26
CA GLU A 52 -7.13 10.02 -5.31
C GLU A 52 -6.00 9.04 -4.97
N ILE A 53 -5.58 9.01 -3.70
CA ILE A 53 -4.54 8.11 -3.22
C ILE A 53 -4.97 6.64 -3.35
N VAL A 54 -6.18 6.27 -2.88
CA VAL A 54 -6.64 4.88 -2.97
C VAL A 54 -6.98 4.46 -4.40
N GLN A 55 -7.45 5.39 -5.24
CA GLN A 55 -7.67 5.16 -6.67
C GLN A 55 -6.36 4.93 -7.42
N ALA A 56 -5.31 5.72 -7.12
CA ALA A 56 -3.97 5.51 -7.69
C ALA A 56 -3.40 4.13 -7.31
N HIS A 57 -3.62 3.69 -6.07
CA HIS A 57 -3.23 2.33 -5.66
C HIS A 57 -3.99 1.26 -6.46
N PHE A 58 -5.30 1.40 -6.63
CA PHE A 58 -6.10 0.47 -7.42
C PHE A 58 -5.63 0.44 -8.88
N LYS A 59 -5.42 1.61 -9.50
CA LYS A 59 -4.91 1.73 -10.87
C LYS A 59 -3.60 0.95 -11.04
N LEU A 60 -2.61 1.18 -10.17
CA LEU A 60 -1.33 0.47 -10.27
C LEU A 60 -1.46 -1.04 -9.99
N THR A 61 -2.36 -1.43 -9.08
CA THR A 61 -2.64 -2.85 -8.83
C THR A 61 -3.17 -3.53 -10.08
N LYS A 62 -4.05 -2.87 -10.86
CA LYS A 62 -4.56 -3.39 -12.13
C LYS A 62 -3.49 -3.47 -13.21
N ILE A 63 -2.63 -2.48 -13.34
CA ILE A 63 -1.49 -2.52 -14.27
C ILE A 63 -0.60 -3.74 -13.95
N PHE A 64 -0.26 -3.98 -12.69
CA PHE A 64 0.53 -5.14 -12.31
C PHE A 64 -0.22 -6.46 -12.47
N GLU A 65 -1.54 -6.47 -12.30
CA GLU A 65 -2.38 -7.63 -12.57
C GLU A 65 -2.39 -7.96 -14.06
N ASP A 66 -2.46 -6.97 -14.94
CA ASP A 66 -2.38 -7.13 -16.39
C ASP A 66 -1.03 -7.71 -16.83
N ILE A 67 0.07 -7.26 -16.22
CA ILE A 67 1.42 -7.75 -16.49
C ILE A 67 1.61 -9.19 -15.98
N THR A 68 1.14 -9.51 -14.76
CA THR A 68 1.52 -10.75 -14.07
C THR A 68 0.41 -11.78 -14.00
N LYS A 69 -0.83 -11.40 -14.38
CA LYS A 69 -2.06 -12.18 -14.20
C LYS A 69 -2.31 -12.57 -12.73
N LEU A 70 -1.74 -11.81 -11.81
CA LEU A 70 -1.88 -11.99 -10.36
C LEU A 70 -2.12 -10.64 -9.71
N GLU A 71 -3.03 -10.59 -8.75
CA GLU A 71 -3.24 -9.40 -7.94
C GLU A 71 -1.98 -9.06 -7.13
N LYS A 72 -1.43 -7.86 -7.35
CA LYS A 72 -0.15 -7.42 -6.78
C LYS A 72 -0.30 -6.22 -5.82
N ARG A 73 -1.34 -6.21 -4.99
CA ARG A 73 -1.64 -5.16 -4.00
C ARG A 73 -0.41 -4.73 -3.18
N SER A 74 0.32 -5.70 -2.63
CA SER A 74 1.52 -5.43 -1.84
C SER A 74 2.65 -4.81 -2.67
N LEU A 75 2.82 -5.22 -3.92
CA LEU A 75 3.81 -4.64 -4.82
C LEU A 75 3.43 -3.21 -5.19
N ALA A 76 2.16 -2.98 -5.56
CA ALA A 76 1.64 -1.66 -5.89
C ALA A 76 1.83 -0.67 -4.73
N SER A 77 1.47 -1.05 -3.50
CA SER A 77 1.64 -0.19 -2.32
C SER A 77 3.11 0.16 -2.06
N LYS A 78 4.03 -0.78 -2.24
CA LYS A 78 5.46 -0.54 -2.09
C LYS A 78 6.01 0.37 -3.18
N TYR A 79 5.66 0.13 -4.43
CA TYR A 79 6.07 0.99 -5.54
C TYR A 79 5.63 2.44 -5.30
N LEU A 80 4.35 2.65 -5.01
CA LEU A 80 3.79 3.97 -4.72
C LEU A 80 4.44 4.63 -3.51
N HIS A 81 4.67 3.89 -2.43
CA HIS A 81 5.36 4.42 -1.26
C HIS A 81 6.79 4.87 -1.57
N PHE A 82 7.52 4.16 -2.43
CA PHE A 82 8.89 4.57 -2.78
C PHE A 82 8.92 5.86 -3.61
N HIS A 83 7.94 6.05 -4.48
CA HIS A 83 7.85 7.27 -5.29
C HIS A 83 7.22 8.45 -4.51
N GLN A 84 6.24 8.16 -3.63
CA GLN A 84 5.49 9.14 -2.85
C GLN A 84 5.38 8.71 -1.38
N PRO A 85 6.49 8.73 -0.61
CA PRO A 85 6.56 8.13 0.73
C PRO A 85 5.66 8.80 1.77
N ASN A 86 5.19 10.01 1.50
CA ASN A 86 4.32 10.75 2.39
C ASN A 86 2.82 10.53 2.12
N LEU A 87 2.46 9.80 1.06
CA LEU A 87 1.07 9.61 0.64
C LEU A 87 0.58 8.17 0.86
N PHE A 88 1.43 7.17 0.66
CA PHE A 88 1.02 5.78 0.61
C PHE A 88 1.54 4.97 1.79
N PHE A 89 0.66 4.17 2.39
CA PHE A 89 1.03 3.16 3.39
C PHE A 89 1.42 1.86 2.70
N ILE A 90 2.44 1.18 3.23
CA ILE A 90 2.90 -0.12 2.72
C ILE A 90 1.96 -1.22 3.18
N TYR A 91 1.29 -1.88 2.23
CA TYR A 91 0.45 -3.03 2.47
C TYR A 91 1.28 -4.31 2.43
N ASP A 92 1.57 -4.90 3.57
CA ASP A 92 2.14 -6.24 3.67
C ASP A 92 1.44 -7.06 4.76
N SER A 93 1.68 -8.37 4.77
CA SER A 93 0.98 -9.29 5.68
C SER A 93 1.25 -8.97 7.16
N ARG A 94 2.45 -8.51 7.52
CA ARG A 94 2.80 -8.15 8.90
C ARG A 94 2.07 -6.89 9.33
N ALA A 95 2.17 -5.83 8.52
CA ALA A 95 1.48 -4.57 8.78
C ALA A 95 -0.05 -4.77 8.88
N VAL A 96 -0.64 -5.53 7.96
CA VAL A 96 -2.08 -5.85 7.98
C VAL A 96 -2.49 -6.61 9.24
N ASN A 97 -1.71 -7.61 9.67
CA ASN A 97 -2.00 -8.37 10.87
C ASN A 97 -1.92 -7.52 12.13
N VAL A 98 -0.88 -6.71 12.26
CA VAL A 98 -0.70 -5.82 13.42
C VAL A 98 -1.80 -4.77 13.48
N ILE A 99 -2.04 -4.04 12.37
CA ILE A 99 -3.01 -2.94 12.38
C ILE A 99 -4.42 -3.42 12.72
N ARG A 100 -4.80 -4.63 12.31
CA ARG A 100 -6.09 -5.24 12.67
C ARG A 100 -6.24 -5.51 14.17
N GLN A 101 -5.15 -5.78 14.86
CA GLN A 101 -5.15 -6.07 16.30
C GLN A 101 -5.15 -4.80 17.15
N ILE A 102 -4.45 -3.74 16.71
CA ILE A 102 -4.25 -2.51 17.48
C ILE A 102 -5.22 -1.38 17.13
N THR A 103 -6.05 -1.54 16.10
CA THR A 103 -7.05 -0.54 15.74
C THR A 103 -8.47 -1.07 15.95
N PRO A 104 -9.40 -0.23 16.42
CA PRO A 104 -10.78 -0.64 16.60
C PRO A 104 -11.42 -1.03 15.27
N ASN A 105 -12.37 -1.97 15.33
CA ASN A 105 -13.13 -2.40 14.15
C ASN A 105 -14.31 -1.44 13.86
N LYS A 106 -14.05 -0.14 13.93
CA LYS A 106 -15.06 0.86 13.61
C LYS A 106 -15.20 0.99 12.09
N LYS A 107 -16.44 0.95 11.62
CA LYS A 107 -16.81 1.38 10.26
C LYS A 107 -16.78 2.91 10.21
N GLU A 108 -15.63 3.51 10.40
CA GLU A 108 -15.51 4.95 10.27
C GLU A 108 -15.58 5.35 8.80
N GLN A 109 -16.54 6.20 8.49
CA GLN A 109 -16.71 6.89 7.22
C GLN A 109 -15.66 8.01 7.08
N LEU A 110 -14.37 7.65 7.17
CA LEU A 110 -13.29 8.62 6.95
C LEU A 110 -13.14 9.04 5.48
N LEU A 111 -13.84 8.36 4.58
CA LEU A 111 -13.76 8.61 3.15
C LEU A 111 -15.16 8.53 2.55
N ASP A 112 -15.58 9.62 1.94
CA ASP A 112 -16.78 9.66 1.11
C ASP A 112 -16.48 9.00 -0.25
N LEU A 113 -16.57 7.66 -0.27
CA LEU A 113 -16.35 6.84 -1.46
C LEU A 113 -17.66 6.19 -1.87
N SER A 114 -18.07 6.47 -3.10
CA SER A 114 -19.26 5.85 -3.67
C SER A 114 -18.95 4.43 -4.16
N SER A 115 -19.98 3.59 -4.29
CA SER A 115 -19.88 2.24 -4.86
C SER A 115 -19.44 2.23 -6.34
N ARG A 116 -19.40 3.39 -7.00
CA ARG A 116 -18.92 3.58 -8.38
C ARG A 116 -17.42 3.87 -8.46
N ASP A 117 -16.78 4.15 -7.33
CA ASP A 117 -15.35 4.44 -7.30
C ASP A 117 -14.55 3.16 -7.57
N GLN A 118 -13.60 3.24 -8.49
CA GLN A 118 -12.65 2.16 -8.76
C GLN A 118 -11.59 2.13 -7.66
N ILE A 119 -11.75 1.21 -6.71
CA ILE A 119 -10.90 1.07 -5.53
C ILE A 119 -10.66 -0.39 -5.18
N ASP A 120 -9.55 -0.66 -4.52
CA ASP A 120 -9.26 -1.94 -3.88
C ASP A 120 -9.81 -1.91 -2.45
N GLU A 121 -10.89 -2.64 -2.18
CA GLU A 121 -11.58 -2.67 -0.89
C GLU A 121 -10.67 -3.11 0.27
N GLU A 122 -9.77 -4.06 0.04
CA GLU A 122 -8.86 -4.54 1.09
C GLU A 122 -7.77 -3.51 1.40
N TYR A 123 -7.26 -2.83 0.37
CA TYR A 123 -6.33 -1.71 0.58
C TYR A 123 -7.03 -0.53 1.26
N LEU A 124 -8.27 -0.22 0.89
CA LEU A 124 -9.07 0.83 1.51
C LEU A 124 -9.27 0.58 3.01
N LYS A 125 -9.65 -0.65 3.39
CA LYS A 125 -9.80 -1.04 4.81
C LYS A 125 -8.50 -0.87 5.59
N PHE A 126 -7.40 -1.28 4.99
CA PHE A 126 -6.06 -1.10 5.57
C PHE A 126 -5.69 0.38 5.67
N PHE A 127 -5.89 1.16 4.61
CA PHE A 127 -5.60 2.59 4.54
C PHE A 127 -6.36 3.38 5.61
N ARG A 128 -7.65 3.11 5.80
CA ARG A 128 -8.47 3.72 6.86
C ARG A 128 -7.92 3.44 8.27
N ARG A 129 -7.51 2.20 8.52
CA ARG A 129 -6.90 1.84 9.82
C ARG A 129 -5.56 2.54 10.03
N CYS A 130 -4.75 2.66 8.99
CA CYS A 130 -3.49 3.40 9.05
C CYS A 130 -3.72 4.90 9.34
N LEU A 131 -4.68 5.53 8.67
CA LEU A 131 -5.06 6.93 8.95
C LEU A 131 -5.55 7.11 10.39
N TRP A 132 -6.41 6.20 10.86
CA TRP A 132 -6.89 6.26 12.24
C TRP A 132 -5.73 6.19 13.23
N LEU A 133 -4.84 5.22 13.08
CA LEU A 133 -3.68 5.03 13.97
C LEU A 133 -2.71 6.21 13.88
N GLN A 134 -2.46 6.71 12.68
CA GLN A 134 -1.63 7.89 12.46
C GLN A 134 -2.17 9.09 13.23
N ASN A 135 -3.47 9.39 13.11
CA ASN A 135 -4.12 10.50 13.82
C ASN A 135 -4.08 10.31 15.35
N ASP A 136 -4.31 9.08 15.85
CA ASP A 136 -4.24 8.78 17.28
C ASP A 136 -2.83 9.00 17.85
N ILE A 137 -1.81 8.54 17.13
CA ILE A 137 -0.41 8.74 17.53
C ILE A 137 -0.04 10.22 17.45
N GLU A 138 -0.42 10.93 16.40
CA GLU A 138 -0.16 12.37 16.25
C GLU A 138 -0.79 13.19 17.38
N ALA A 139 -2.02 12.86 17.75
CA ALA A 139 -2.72 13.51 18.87
C ALA A 139 -1.99 13.28 20.21
N LYS A 140 -1.47 12.08 20.44
CA LYS A 140 -0.74 11.73 21.67
C LYS A 140 0.67 12.33 21.72
N LEU A 141 1.36 12.41 20.58
CA LEU A 141 2.72 12.93 20.50
C LEU A 141 2.80 14.45 20.30
N GLY A 142 1.72 15.12 19.92
CA GLY A 142 1.70 16.54 19.56
C GLY A 142 2.52 16.88 18.29
N ARG A 143 2.82 15.91 17.44
CA ARG A 143 3.59 16.11 16.22
C ARG A 143 3.11 15.19 15.08
N LYS A 144 3.32 15.64 13.85
CA LYS A 144 3.04 14.86 12.65
C LYS A 144 4.00 13.67 12.50
N ILE A 145 3.47 12.56 12.00
CA ILE A 145 4.23 11.39 11.59
C ILE A 145 3.92 11.07 10.12
N SER A 146 4.91 10.54 9.41
CA SER A 146 4.73 10.14 8.01
C SER A 146 4.20 8.71 7.90
N PRO A 147 3.65 8.30 6.72
CA PRO A 147 3.35 6.89 6.44
C PRO A 147 4.55 5.96 6.63
N ARG A 148 5.77 6.45 6.36
CA ARG A 148 7.02 5.72 6.60
C ARG A 148 7.30 5.50 8.08
N ASP A 149 7.01 6.48 8.93
CA ASP A 149 7.18 6.33 10.38
C ASP A 149 6.17 5.34 10.93
N LEU A 150 4.91 5.39 10.42
CA LEU A 150 3.90 4.42 10.77
C LEU A 150 4.29 2.99 10.36
N ASP A 151 4.86 2.80 9.16
CA ASP A 151 5.38 1.50 8.71
C ASP A 151 6.44 0.95 9.67
N LYS A 152 7.39 1.77 10.10
CA LYS A 152 8.40 1.37 11.10
C LYS A 152 7.77 0.96 12.42
N ILE A 153 6.75 1.70 12.89
CA ILE A 153 6.01 1.38 14.12
C ILE A 153 5.31 0.02 13.97
N LEU A 154 4.61 -0.21 12.86
CA LEU A 154 3.92 -1.48 12.61
C LEU A 154 4.90 -2.66 12.53
N LEU A 155 6.05 -2.49 11.89
CA LEU A 155 7.09 -3.50 11.82
C LEU A 155 7.67 -3.79 13.21
N PHE A 156 7.95 -2.77 14.01
CA PHE A 156 8.43 -2.92 15.38
C PHE A 156 7.42 -3.66 16.26
N VAL A 157 6.16 -3.26 16.22
CA VAL A 157 5.07 -3.90 16.98
C VAL A 157 4.75 -5.31 16.46
N SER A 158 5.15 -5.66 15.23
CA SER A 158 4.94 -7.02 14.68
C SER A 158 5.70 -8.12 15.43
N ASP A 159 6.69 -7.77 16.24
CA ASP A 159 7.27 -8.70 17.22
C ASP A 159 6.22 -9.01 18.31
N ARG A 160 5.90 -10.31 18.48
CA ARG A 160 4.84 -10.77 19.39
C ARG A 160 5.00 -10.27 20.84
N LYS A 161 6.24 -10.14 21.31
CA LYS A 161 6.55 -9.66 22.66
C LYS A 161 6.18 -8.19 22.82
N LEU A 162 6.48 -7.36 21.81
CA LEU A 162 6.18 -5.93 21.80
C LEU A 162 4.70 -5.64 21.57
N LEU A 163 4.02 -6.46 20.76
CA LEU A 163 2.59 -6.36 20.55
C LEU A 163 1.81 -6.55 21.86
N GLY A 164 2.18 -7.54 22.68
CA GLY A 164 1.56 -7.76 24.00
C GLY A 164 1.70 -6.55 24.93
N GLN A 165 2.88 -5.93 24.98
CA GLN A 165 3.12 -4.72 25.77
C GLN A 165 2.32 -3.53 25.24
N PHE A 166 2.25 -3.33 23.93
CA PHE A 166 1.48 -2.26 23.31
C PHE A 166 -0.02 -2.36 23.63
N LEU A 167 -0.61 -3.55 23.55
CA LEU A 167 -2.01 -3.78 23.88
C LEU A 167 -2.33 -3.54 25.35
N GLN A 168 -1.40 -3.86 26.27
CA GLN A 168 -1.55 -3.54 27.68
C GLN A 168 -1.59 -2.03 27.94
N LEU A 169 -0.77 -1.25 27.26
CA LEU A 169 -0.73 0.21 27.38
C LEU A 169 -1.98 0.91 26.80
N GLN A 170 -2.70 0.29 25.89
CA GLN A 170 -3.95 0.85 25.34
C GLN A 170 -5.15 0.65 26.29
N ASN A 171 -5.08 -0.33 27.18
CA ASN A 171 -6.14 -0.68 28.13
C ASN A 171 -5.92 -0.10 29.54
N ALA A 172 -4.86 0.65 29.74
CA ALA A 172 -4.53 1.35 30.98
C ALA A 172 -4.90 2.85 30.89
#